data_b5853e3324eda019fc0b5e7b3440d566
#
_entry.id   b5853e3324eda019fc0b5e7b3440d566
#
_cell.length_a   1.000
_cell.length_b   1.000
_cell.length_c   1.000
_cell.angle_alpha   90.00
_cell.angle_beta   90.00
_cell.angle_gamma   90.00
#
_symmetry.space_group_name_H-M   'P 1'
#
loop_
_entity.id
_entity.type
_entity.pdbx_description
1 polymer ?
#
loop_
_entity_poly.entity_id
_entity_poly.type
_entity_poly.pdbx_seq_one_letter_code
_entity_poly.pdbx_strand_id
1 'polypeptide(L)'
;LQCNPNNLPQEYPYSVYGEDSTIMASDFDNRVDVIPVSNPNTFSQAQRILLAQTKLQLATQAPELHNLHEIFRDMYEALGVSDIDRIMKAMPDEEPQPTDPAQENIDSMDGLALKAFEGQNHQAHIMAHLVFGSSPMVQGLPAVAMALQKHVMEHVRIEAKEKAVAAYFQQAQAANVQLPPEEEELQIEALVAQFVAEGMQNVKQLSAQISGQGPDPLVQ
;
A
#
# COMPACT_ATOMS: atom_id res chain seq x y z
N LEU A 1 18.70 31.76 33.97
CA LEU A 1 18.45 31.72 35.40
C LEU A 1 19.69 31.09 36.02
N GLN A 2 20.66 31.91 36.51
CA GLN A 2 21.74 31.41 37.32
C GLN A 2 21.13 30.95 38.64
N CYS A 3 21.22 29.66 38.95
CA CYS A 3 20.93 29.15 40.27
C CYS A 3 21.93 29.72 41.21
N ASN A 4 21.55 30.68 42.03
CA ASN A 4 22.40 31.23 43.08
C ASN A 4 22.45 30.19 44.21
N PRO A 5 23.61 29.55 44.47
CA PRO A 5 23.73 28.49 45.48
C PRO A 5 23.33 28.92 46.90
N ASN A 6 23.29 30.23 47.12
CA ASN A 6 22.90 30.79 48.43
C ASN A 6 21.38 30.78 48.69
N ASN A 7 20.55 30.41 47.74
CA ASN A 7 19.07 30.34 47.87
C ASN A 7 18.52 28.91 47.90
N LEU A 8 19.37 27.89 47.84
CA LEU A 8 18.94 26.52 47.98
C LEU A 8 18.91 26.10 49.45
N PRO A 9 17.88 25.38 49.92
CA PRO A 9 17.94 24.75 51.22
C PRO A 9 19.16 23.83 51.30
N GLN A 10 19.76 23.69 52.49
CA GLN A 10 20.94 22.86 52.67
C GLN A 10 20.73 21.39 52.23
N GLU A 11 19.50 20.93 52.32
CA GLU A 11 19.04 19.60 51.92
C GLU A 11 17.78 19.73 51.10
N TYR A 12 17.72 19.06 49.93
CA TYR A 12 16.54 18.98 49.10
C TYR A 12 16.12 17.51 48.95
N PRO A 13 15.07 17.07 49.66
CA PRO A 13 14.57 15.70 49.52
C PRO A 13 13.84 15.53 48.18
N TYR A 14 14.11 14.42 47.49
CA TYR A 14 13.41 14.03 46.28
C TYR A 14 13.18 12.52 46.25
N SER A 15 12.17 12.09 45.54
CA SER A 15 11.86 10.68 45.34
C SER A 15 11.85 10.33 43.85
N VAL A 16 12.57 9.27 43.46
CA VAL A 16 12.57 8.73 42.12
C VAL A 16 12.24 7.25 42.19
N TYR A 17 11.19 6.83 41.53
CA TYR A 17 10.72 5.43 41.52
C TYR A 17 10.37 4.86 42.88
N GLY A 18 10.00 5.70 43.86
CA GLY A 18 9.62 5.28 45.20
C GLY A 18 10.81 5.12 46.20
N GLU A 19 12.02 5.44 45.76
CA GLU A 19 13.19 5.57 46.66
C GLU A 19 13.40 7.04 47.02
N ASP A 20 13.42 7.34 48.31
CA ASP A 20 13.69 8.68 48.81
C ASP A 20 15.18 8.94 48.83
N SER A 21 15.60 10.07 48.27
CA SER A 21 17.00 10.50 48.24
C SER A 21 17.07 11.99 48.59
N THR A 22 18.25 12.46 48.86
CA THR A 22 18.49 13.86 49.27
C THR A 22 19.64 14.44 48.48
N ILE A 23 19.43 15.61 47.85
CA ILE A 23 20.49 16.39 47.21
C ILE A 23 20.95 17.44 48.19
N MET A 24 22.27 17.51 48.44
CA MET A 24 22.90 18.49 49.29
C MET A 24 23.30 19.74 48.49
N ALA A 25 23.28 20.89 49.12
CA ALA A 25 23.80 22.12 48.47
C ALA A 25 25.27 21.99 48.07
N SER A 26 26.06 21.13 48.75
CA SER A 26 27.44 20.80 48.40
C SER A 26 27.61 20.00 47.10
N ASP A 27 26.55 19.37 46.60
CA ASP A 27 26.59 18.61 45.35
C ASP A 27 26.67 19.55 44.14
N PHE A 28 26.36 20.81 44.36
CA PHE A 28 26.49 21.88 43.36
C PHE A 28 27.82 22.64 43.53
N ASP A 29 28.89 21.99 43.17
CA ASP A 29 30.28 22.49 43.41
C ASP A 29 30.79 23.41 42.28
N ASN A 30 29.92 24.01 41.46
CA ASN A 30 30.26 24.88 40.34
C ASN A 30 31.15 24.26 39.23
N ARG A 31 31.37 22.94 39.24
CA ARG A 31 32.14 22.25 38.20
C ARG A 31 31.28 21.89 36.97
N VAL A 32 29.96 22.05 37.06
CA VAL A 32 29.02 21.78 35.95
C VAL A 32 28.29 23.06 35.63
N ASP A 33 28.55 23.59 34.48
CA ASP A 33 27.79 24.72 33.93
C ASP A 33 26.51 24.19 33.26
N VAL A 34 25.37 24.39 33.89
CA VAL A 34 24.06 24.01 33.31
C VAL A 34 23.64 25.11 32.39
N ILE A 35 23.93 24.95 31.10
CA ILE A 35 23.40 25.80 30.07
C ILE A 35 21.99 25.31 29.71
N PRO A 36 20.92 26.05 29.99
CA PRO A 36 19.58 25.68 29.54
C PRO A 36 19.52 25.79 28.01
N VAL A 37 19.60 24.66 27.33
CA VAL A 37 19.39 24.60 25.88
C VAL A 37 17.88 24.60 25.62
N SER A 38 17.33 25.78 25.39
CA SER A 38 15.98 25.91 24.85
C SER A 38 16.04 25.53 23.37
N ASN A 39 15.46 24.39 23.01
CA ASN A 39 15.24 24.06 21.62
C ASN A 39 14.17 25.04 21.07
N PRO A 40 14.51 25.96 20.16
CA PRO A 40 13.54 26.92 19.61
C PRO A 40 12.40 26.25 18.84
N ASN A 41 12.57 24.97 18.47
CA ASN A 41 11.55 24.16 17.79
C ASN A 41 10.63 23.40 18.76
N THR A 42 10.78 23.55 20.07
CA THR A 42 9.87 22.95 21.06
C THR A 42 8.60 23.78 21.15
N PHE A 43 7.65 23.48 20.30
CA PHE A 43 6.32 24.08 20.38
C PHE A 43 5.63 23.67 21.68
N SER A 44 5.02 24.62 22.36
CA SER A 44 4.11 24.29 23.47
C SER A 44 2.93 23.48 22.96
N GLN A 45 2.29 22.69 23.84
CA GLN A 45 1.10 21.90 23.45
C GLN A 45 0.02 22.80 22.82
N ALA A 46 -0.18 24.01 23.35
CA ALA A 46 -1.13 24.99 22.79
C ALA A 46 -0.78 25.39 21.36
N GLN A 47 0.49 25.58 21.05
CA GLN A 47 0.94 25.90 19.68
C GLN A 47 0.74 24.71 18.73
N ARG A 48 0.99 23.48 19.19
CA ARG A 48 0.73 22.26 18.38
C ARG A 48 -0.74 22.13 18.05
N ILE A 49 -1.62 22.32 19.03
CA ILE A 49 -3.08 22.30 18.83
C ILE A 49 -3.50 23.40 17.83
N LEU A 50 -3.00 24.61 17.98
CA LEU A 50 -3.33 25.71 17.05
C LEU A 50 -2.89 25.41 15.63
N LEU A 51 -1.70 24.85 15.43
CA LEU A 51 -1.21 24.46 14.10
C LEU A 51 -2.07 23.33 13.50
N ALA A 52 -2.42 22.33 14.29
CA ALA A 52 -3.27 21.23 13.84
C ALA A 52 -4.69 21.74 13.47
N GLN A 53 -5.27 22.64 14.26
CA GLN A 53 -6.54 23.31 13.94
C GLN A 53 -6.45 24.11 12.63
N THR A 54 -5.36 24.84 12.43
CA THR A 54 -5.15 25.62 11.20
C THR A 54 -5.03 24.69 9.98
N LYS A 55 -4.27 23.59 10.09
CA LYS A 55 -4.18 22.57 9.03
C LYS A 55 -5.57 22.00 8.70
N LEU A 56 -6.36 21.63 9.72
CA LEU A 56 -7.70 21.10 9.53
C LEU A 56 -8.62 22.11 8.85
N GLN A 57 -8.56 23.38 9.25
CA GLN A 57 -9.36 24.45 8.64
C GLN A 57 -8.99 24.67 7.16
N LEU A 58 -7.71 24.64 6.80
CA LEU A 58 -7.26 24.75 5.41
C LEU A 58 -7.71 23.53 4.60
N ALA A 59 -7.57 22.34 5.15
CA ALA A 59 -7.95 21.12 4.46
C ALA A 59 -9.46 20.98 4.22
N THR A 60 -10.30 21.52 5.13
CA THR A 60 -11.75 21.53 4.92
C THR A 60 -12.21 22.50 3.83
N GLN A 61 -11.38 23.49 3.48
CA GLN A 61 -11.67 24.41 2.37
C GLN A 61 -11.32 23.83 1.00
N ALA A 62 -10.35 22.92 0.92
CA ALA A 62 -9.92 22.27 -0.32
C ALA A 62 -9.60 20.77 -0.04
N PRO A 63 -10.61 19.94 0.24
CA PRO A 63 -10.41 18.56 0.66
C PRO A 63 -9.71 17.71 -0.40
N GLU A 64 -9.85 18.05 -1.68
CA GLU A 64 -9.22 17.36 -2.81
C GLU A 64 -7.69 17.52 -2.86
N LEU A 65 -7.14 18.52 -2.16
CA LEU A 65 -5.70 18.78 -2.10
C LEU A 65 -5.02 18.19 -0.85
N HIS A 66 -5.81 17.61 0.07
CA HIS A 66 -5.31 17.24 1.38
C HIS A 66 -5.75 15.83 1.79
N ASN A 67 -4.83 15.09 2.44
CA ASN A 67 -5.17 13.85 3.13
C ASN A 67 -5.83 14.18 4.48
N LEU A 68 -7.16 14.22 4.50
CA LEU A 68 -7.93 14.53 5.71
C LEU A 68 -7.69 13.52 6.84
N HIS A 69 -7.45 12.24 6.52
CA HIS A 69 -7.19 11.22 7.53
C HIS A 69 -5.93 11.55 8.33
N GLU A 70 -4.82 11.88 7.66
CA GLU A 70 -3.57 12.27 8.31
C GLU A 70 -3.72 13.55 9.11
N ILE A 71 -4.49 14.53 8.61
CA ILE A 71 -4.73 15.78 9.30
C ILE A 71 -5.55 15.58 10.59
N PHE A 72 -6.53 14.67 10.57
CA PHE A 72 -7.24 14.28 11.79
C PHE A 72 -6.33 13.53 12.76
N ARG A 73 -5.43 12.67 12.28
CA ARG A 73 -4.42 12.00 13.10
C ARG A 73 -3.51 13.01 13.79
N ASP A 74 -2.95 13.95 13.05
CA ASP A 74 -2.13 15.06 13.58
C ASP A 74 -2.89 15.85 14.68
N MET A 75 -4.19 16.06 14.48
CA MET A 75 -5.02 16.76 15.45
C MET A 75 -5.17 15.96 16.76
N TYR A 76 -5.45 14.66 16.67
CA TYR A 76 -5.55 13.81 17.87
C TYR A 76 -4.21 13.69 18.61
N GLU A 77 -3.08 13.61 17.88
CA GLU A 77 -1.75 13.61 18.45
C GLU A 77 -1.45 14.95 19.18
N ALA A 78 -1.80 16.08 18.57
CA ALA A 78 -1.65 17.38 19.21
C ALA A 78 -2.49 17.52 20.47
N LEU A 79 -3.66 16.89 20.52
CA LEU A 79 -4.54 16.83 21.69
C LEU A 79 -4.04 15.86 22.78
N GLY A 80 -3.04 15.01 22.46
CA GLY A 80 -2.47 14.04 23.38
C GLY A 80 -3.32 12.77 23.55
N VAL A 81 -4.11 12.42 22.54
CA VAL A 81 -4.89 11.18 22.53
C VAL A 81 -3.95 10.00 22.28
N SER A 82 -3.96 8.99 23.17
CA SER A 82 -3.07 7.84 23.09
C SER A 82 -3.57 6.71 22.19
N ASP A 83 -4.90 6.58 22.03
CA ASP A 83 -5.55 5.46 21.32
C ASP A 83 -6.18 5.91 19.99
N ILE A 84 -5.41 6.57 19.13
CA ILE A 84 -5.93 7.16 17.90
C ILE A 84 -6.51 6.10 16.97
N ASP A 85 -5.84 4.95 16.81
CA ASP A 85 -6.30 3.87 15.93
C ASP A 85 -7.60 3.21 16.38
N ARG A 86 -8.01 3.39 17.64
CA ARG A 86 -9.32 2.97 18.13
C ARG A 86 -10.43 3.95 17.79
N ILE A 87 -10.10 5.23 17.68
CA ILE A 87 -11.03 6.32 17.38
C ILE A 87 -11.21 6.51 15.89
N MET A 88 -10.09 6.50 15.16
CA MET A 88 -10.07 6.62 13.71
C MET A 88 -10.19 5.25 13.06
N LYS A 89 -11.12 5.12 12.13
CA LYS A 89 -11.13 3.95 11.25
C LYS A 89 -9.87 3.99 10.38
N ALA A 90 -9.24 2.83 10.21
CA ALA A 90 -8.23 2.69 9.17
C ALA A 90 -8.80 3.19 7.85
N MET A 91 -8.02 3.98 7.09
CA MET A 91 -8.42 4.25 5.70
C MET A 91 -8.59 2.90 5.01
N PRO A 92 -9.68 2.69 4.25
CA PRO A 92 -9.68 1.59 3.32
C PRO A 92 -8.40 1.73 2.50
N ASP A 93 -7.62 0.66 2.40
CA ASP A 93 -6.56 0.62 1.39
C ASP A 93 -7.20 1.11 0.10
N GLU A 94 -6.60 2.10 -0.58
CA GLU A 94 -7.11 2.55 -1.87
C GLU A 94 -7.28 1.30 -2.70
N GLU A 95 -8.54 0.98 -3.06
CA GLU A 95 -8.78 -0.20 -3.88
C GLU A 95 -7.93 -0.04 -5.14
N PRO A 96 -7.04 -1.01 -5.42
CA PRO A 96 -6.18 -0.90 -6.58
C PRO A 96 -7.07 -0.67 -7.81
N GLN A 97 -6.76 0.36 -8.57
CA GLN A 97 -7.50 0.72 -9.78
C GLN A 97 -6.90 0.01 -10.98
N PRO A 98 -7.70 -0.29 -12.02
CA PRO A 98 -7.18 -0.83 -13.28
C PRO A 98 -6.14 0.11 -13.89
N THR A 99 -4.96 -0.41 -14.18
CA THR A 99 -3.87 0.32 -14.84
C THR A 99 -3.61 -0.26 -16.23
N ASP A 100 -2.87 0.44 -17.07
CA ASP A 100 -2.45 -0.11 -18.36
C ASP A 100 -1.26 -1.07 -18.19
N PRO A 101 -1.07 -2.02 -19.12
CA PRO A 101 -0.05 -3.06 -18.96
C PRO A 101 1.39 -2.53 -18.96
N ALA A 102 1.65 -1.35 -19.52
CA ALA A 102 2.99 -0.77 -19.50
C ALA A 102 3.31 -0.21 -18.11
N GLN A 103 2.32 0.42 -17.46
CA GLN A 103 2.47 0.87 -16.07
C GLN A 103 2.62 -0.33 -15.13
N GLU A 104 1.83 -1.38 -15.29
CA GLU A 104 1.96 -2.61 -14.48
C GLU A 104 3.34 -3.25 -14.63
N ASN A 105 3.95 -3.20 -15.82
CA ASN A 105 5.33 -3.65 -16.02
C ASN A 105 6.33 -2.84 -15.18
N ILE A 106 6.16 -1.51 -15.11
CA ILE A 106 7.00 -0.64 -14.28
C ILE A 106 6.77 -0.96 -12.80
N ASP A 107 5.52 -1.04 -12.37
CA ASP A 107 5.14 -1.35 -11.00
C ASP A 107 5.73 -2.70 -10.54
N SER A 108 5.81 -3.68 -11.44
CA SER A 108 6.46 -4.96 -11.16
C SER A 108 7.96 -4.84 -10.87
N MET A 109 8.65 -3.90 -11.53
CA MET A 109 10.06 -3.62 -11.28
C MET A 109 10.29 -2.95 -9.93
N ASP A 110 9.33 -2.13 -9.49
CA ASP A 110 9.34 -1.46 -8.19
C ASP A 110 8.87 -2.38 -7.04
N GLY A 111 8.48 -3.62 -7.37
CA GLY A 111 8.02 -4.61 -6.40
C GLY A 111 6.60 -4.37 -5.89
N LEU A 112 5.82 -3.55 -6.59
CA LEU A 112 4.42 -3.30 -6.27
C LEU A 112 3.55 -4.52 -6.64
N ALA A 113 2.47 -4.72 -5.87
CA ALA A 113 1.54 -5.81 -6.13
C ALA A 113 0.68 -5.51 -7.37
N LEU A 114 0.69 -6.43 -8.34
CA LEU A 114 -0.15 -6.36 -9.52
C LEU A 114 -1.51 -7.00 -9.26
N LYS A 115 -2.57 -6.46 -9.86
CA LYS A 115 -3.94 -6.99 -9.73
C LYS A 115 -4.68 -6.84 -11.05
N ALA A 116 -5.24 -7.92 -11.56
CA ALA A 116 -6.11 -7.93 -12.71
C ALA A 116 -7.57 -7.64 -12.32
N PHE A 117 -8.31 -7.00 -13.22
CA PHE A 117 -9.70 -6.58 -12.99
C PHE A 117 -10.61 -7.07 -14.12
N GLU A 118 -11.87 -7.32 -13.78
CA GLU A 118 -12.91 -7.65 -14.76
C GLU A 118 -13.09 -6.48 -15.78
N GLY A 119 -13.34 -6.82 -17.03
CA GLY A 119 -13.54 -5.84 -18.11
C GLY A 119 -12.25 -5.25 -18.71
N GLN A 120 -11.06 -5.62 -18.25
CA GLN A 120 -9.80 -5.24 -18.90
C GLN A 120 -9.62 -6.00 -20.23
N ASN A 121 -8.79 -5.46 -21.13
CA ASN A 121 -8.34 -6.21 -22.30
C ASN A 121 -7.28 -7.24 -21.90
N HIS A 122 -7.73 -8.37 -21.33
CA HIS A 122 -6.85 -9.39 -20.77
C HIS A 122 -5.82 -9.91 -21.78
N GLN A 123 -6.18 -10.05 -23.05
CA GLN A 123 -5.25 -10.53 -24.08
C GLN A 123 -4.13 -9.53 -24.35
N ALA A 124 -4.43 -8.23 -24.33
CA ALA A 124 -3.43 -7.18 -24.49
C ALA A 124 -2.46 -7.15 -23.29
N HIS A 125 -2.99 -7.29 -22.06
CA HIS A 125 -2.17 -7.38 -20.84
C HIS A 125 -1.27 -8.62 -20.87
N ILE A 126 -1.83 -9.81 -21.15
CA ILE A 126 -1.06 -11.06 -21.26
C ILE A 126 0.09 -10.91 -22.26
N MET A 127 -0.18 -10.37 -23.45
CA MET A 127 0.84 -10.17 -24.47
C MET A 127 1.93 -9.22 -24.00
N ALA A 128 1.56 -8.06 -23.44
CA ALA A 128 2.50 -7.06 -22.96
C ALA A 128 3.41 -7.60 -21.84
N HIS A 129 2.83 -8.34 -20.88
CA HIS A 129 3.59 -8.95 -19.78
C HIS A 129 4.50 -10.08 -20.25
N LEU A 130 4.08 -10.90 -21.22
CA LEU A 130 4.92 -11.96 -21.79
C LEU A 130 6.10 -11.38 -22.56
N VAL A 131 5.87 -10.33 -23.37
CA VAL A 131 6.95 -9.64 -24.11
C VAL A 131 7.93 -9.01 -23.13
N PHE A 132 7.44 -8.28 -22.12
CA PHE A 132 8.29 -7.67 -21.11
C PHE A 132 9.05 -8.71 -20.30
N GLY A 133 8.37 -9.77 -19.84
CA GLY A 133 8.96 -10.88 -19.09
C GLY A 133 10.04 -11.66 -19.85
N SER A 134 9.98 -11.67 -21.19
CA SER A 134 11.00 -12.30 -22.03
C SER A 134 12.25 -11.45 -22.22
N SER A 135 12.23 -10.18 -21.81
CA SER A 135 13.38 -9.27 -21.96
C SER A 135 14.58 -9.74 -21.12
N PRO A 136 15.83 -9.55 -21.60
CA PRO A 136 17.03 -9.94 -20.86
C PRO A 136 17.12 -9.30 -19.46
N MET A 137 16.56 -8.10 -19.32
CA MET A 137 16.51 -7.38 -18.06
C MET A 137 15.67 -8.14 -17.01
N VAL A 138 14.46 -8.56 -17.38
CA VAL A 138 13.54 -9.27 -16.45
C VAL A 138 14.02 -10.70 -16.21
N GLN A 139 14.64 -11.35 -17.20
CA GLN A 139 15.25 -12.68 -17.05
C GLN A 139 16.35 -12.71 -15.97
N GLY A 140 17.01 -11.59 -15.72
CA GLY A 140 17.96 -11.40 -14.63
C GLY A 140 17.33 -11.14 -13.25
N LEU A 141 15.99 -10.99 -13.17
CA LEU A 141 15.25 -10.62 -11.97
C LEU A 141 14.16 -11.64 -11.64
N PRO A 142 14.48 -12.76 -10.99
CA PRO A 142 13.53 -13.86 -10.76
C PRO A 142 12.24 -13.44 -10.02
N ALA A 143 12.34 -12.49 -9.09
CA ALA A 143 11.17 -12.00 -8.34
C ALA A 143 10.16 -11.29 -9.26
N VAL A 144 10.65 -10.46 -10.19
CA VAL A 144 9.82 -9.75 -11.18
C VAL A 144 9.20 -10.76 -12.16
N ALA A 145 9.99 -11.70 -12.66
CA ALA A 145 9.49 -12.74 -13.57
C ALA A 145 8.36 -13.57 -12.92
N MET A 146 8.51 -13.94 -11.64
CA MET A 146 7.46 -14.65 -10.89
C MET A 146 6.21 -13.79 -10.67
N ALA A 147 6.37 -12.51 -10.34
CA ALA A 147 5.25 -11.59 -10.16
C ALA A 147 4.45 -11.44 -11.46
N LEU A 148 5.13 -11.21 -12.59
CA LEU A 148 4.49 -11.13 -13.90
C LEU A 148 3.80 -12.45 -14.29
N GLN A 149 4.43 -13.59 -14.05
CA GLN A 149 3.84 -14.90 -14.34
C GLN A 149 2.56 -15.11 -13.53
N LYS A 150 2.58 -14.78 -12.25
CA LYS A 150 1.38 -14.85 -11.39
C LYS A 150 0.28 -13.94 -11.93
N HIS A 151 0.62 -12.72 -12.30
CA HIS A 151 -0.32 -11.73 -12.81
C HIS A 151 -0.94 -12.14 -14.15
N VAL A 152 -0.14 -12.66 -15.09
CA VAL A 152 -0.63 -13.27 -16.33
C VAL A 152 -1.68 -14.36 -16.05
N MET A 153 -1.45 -15.18 -15.03
CA MET A 153 -2.41 -16.23 -14.65
C MET A 153 -3.70 -15.65 -14.04
N GLU A 154 -3.65 -14.50 -13.38
CA GLU A 154 -4.83 -13.77 -12.93
C GLU A 154 -5.67 -13.31 -14.13
N HIS A 155 -5.05 -12.70 -15.13
CA HIS A 155 -5.74 -12.31 -16.37
C HIS A 155 -6.39 -13.51 -17.07
N VAL A 156 -5.67 -14.63 -17.21
CA VAL A 156 -6.23 -15.85 -17.80
C VAL A 156 -7.48 -16.33 -17.06
N ARG A 157 -7.47 -16.30 -15.72
CA ARG A 157 -8.60 -16.74 -14.90
C ARG A 157 -9.81 -15.83 -15.04
N ILE A 158 -9.60 -14.49 -15.02
CA ILE A 158 -10.68 -13.53 -15.13
C ILE A 158 -11.29 -13.60 -16.54
N GLU A 159 -10.47 -13.63 -17.59
CA GLU A 159 -10.93 -13.80 -18.97
C GLU A 159 -11.73 -15.09 -19.16
N ALA A 160 -11.26 -16.19 -18.57
CA ALA A 160 -11.95 -17.47 -18.61
C ALA A 160 -13.33 -17.40 -17.93
N LYS A 161 -13.42 -16.74 -16.77
CA LYS A 161 -14.67 -16.52 -16.06
C LYS A 161 -15.65 -15.68 -16.89
N GLU A 162 -15.20 -14.58 -17.48
CA GLU A 162 -16.01 -13.71 -18.33
C GLU A 162 -16.54 -14.47 -19.55
N LYS A 163 -15.68 -15.24 -20.22
CA LYS A 163 -16.06 -16.10 -21.36
C LYS A 163 -17.06 -17.19 -20.95
N ALA A 164 -16.84 -17.83 -19.80
CA ALA A 164 -17.72 -18.88 -19.30
C ALA A 164 -19.14 -18.35 -19.03
N VAL A 165 -19.23 -17.22 -18.32
CA VAL A 165 -20.50 -16.56 -18.04
C VAL A 165 -21.22 -16.18 -19.35
N ALA A 166 -20.51 -15.56 -20.29
CA ALA A 166 -21.07 -15.18 -21.58
C ALA A 166 -21.55 -16.39 -22.38
N ALA A 167 -20.76 -17.46 -22.44
CA ALA A 167 -21.11 -18.71 -23.13
C ALA A 167 -22.31 -19.40 -22.50
N TYR A 168 -22.37 -19.45 -21.19
CA TYR A 168 -23.53 -20.01 -20.47
C TYR A 168 -24.82 -19.27 -20.81
N PHE A 169 -24.82 -17.93 -20.72
CA PHE A 169 -26.01 -17.14 -21.06
C PHE A 169 -26.43 -17.31 -22.51
N GLN A 170 -25.50 -17.39 -23.44
CA GLN A 170 -25.84 -17.66 -24.87
C GLN A 170 -26.49 -19.06 -25.03
N GLN A 171 -25.95 -20.08 -24.35
CA GLN A 171 -26.52 -21.43 -24.42
C GLN A 171 -27.91 -21.51 -23.77
N ALA A 172 -28.07 -20.90 -22.59
CA ALA A 172 -29.34 -20.83 -21.87
C ALA A 172 -30.44 -20.13 -22.70
N GLN A 173 -30.12 -19.02 -23.36
CA GLN A 173 -31.02 -18.30 -24.25
C GLN A 173 -31.39 -19.15 -25.47
N ALA A 174 -30.43 -19.79 -26.11
CA ALA A 174 -30.68 -20.63 -27.30
C ALA A 174 -31.55 -21.86 -26.98
N ALA A 175 -31.36 -22.44 -25.79
CA ALA A 175 -32.13 -23.61 -25.32
C ALA A 175 -33.46 -23.23 -24.67
N ASN A 176 -33.72 -21.95 -24.41
CA ASN A 176 -34.86 -21.43 -23.65
C ASN A 176 -35.07 -22.16 -22.30
N VAL A 177 -33.94 -22.46 -21.61
CA VAL A 177 -33.91 -23.20 -20.34
C VAL A 177 -33.36 -22.25 -19.29
N GLN A 178 -34.03 -22.18 -18.14
CA GLN A 178 -33.51 -21.61 -16.90
C GLN A 178 -33.21 -22.75 -15.94
N LEU A 179 -31.95 -22.90 -15.56
CA LEU A 179 -31.52 -23.87 -14.56
C LEU A 179 -31.68 -23.33 -13.14
N PRO A 180 -31.83 -24.24 -12.15
CA PRO A 180 -31.69 -23.83 -10.76
C PRO A 180 -30.29 -23.23 -10.49
N PRO A 181 -30.15 -22.27 -9.56
CA PRO A 181 -28.87 -21.57 -9.31
C PRO A 181 -27.68 -22.52 -9.02
N GLU A 182 -27.92 -23.64 -8.34
CA GLU A 182 -26.86 -24.62 -8.04
C GLU A 182 -26.35 -25.34 -9.31
N GLU A 183 -27.22 -25.66 -10.23
CA GLU A 183 -26.85 -26.29 -11.51
C GLU A 183 -26.22 -25.29 -12.47
N GLU A 184 -26.67 -24.04 -12.43
CA GLU A 184 -26.06 -22.94 -13.15
C GLU A 184 -24.61 -22.72 -12.75
N GLU A 185 -24.32 -22.63 -11.44
CA GLU A 185 -22.99 -22.43 -10.91
C GLU A 185 -22.03 -23.58 -11.33
N LEU A 186 -22.50 -24.83 -11.23
CA LEU A 186 -21.70 -25.99 -11.67
C LEU A 186 -21.38 -25.98 -13.16
N GLN A 187 -22.33 -25.54 -14.01
CA GLN A 187 -22.06 -25.42 -15.44
C GLN A 187 -21.08 -24.32 -15.77
N ILE A 188 -21.22 -23.16 -15.11
CA ILE A 188 -20.28 -22.05 -15.26
C ILE A 188 -18.87 -22.49 -14.79
N GLU A 189 -18.73 -23.17 -13.66
CA GLU A 189 -17.44 -23.66 -13.18
C GLU A 189 -16.78 -24.64 -14.17
N ALA A 190 -17.57 -25.53 -14.77
CA ALA A 190 -17.05 -26.45 -15.78
C ALA A 190 -16.54 -25.69 -17.03
N LEU A 191 -17.26 -24.68 -17.49
CA LEU A 191 -16.81 -23.82 -18.58
C LEU A 191 -15.57 -22.99 -18.20
N VAL A 192 -15.51 -22.46 -16.98
CA VAL A 192 -14.32 -21.76 -16.47
C VAL A 192 -13.09 -22.66 -16.52
N ALA A 193 -13.20 -23.92 -16.04
CA ALA A 193 -12.09 -24.85 -16.08
C ALA A 193 -11.62 -25.13 -17.52
N GLN A 194 -12.54 -25.25 -18.48
CA GLN A 194 -12.22 -25.42 -19.89
C GLN A 194 -11.48 -24.18 -20.43
N PHE A 195 -12.04 -22.98 -20.26
CA PHE A 195 -11.44 -21.76 -20.79
C PHE A 195 -10.10 -21.40 -20.11
N VAL A 196 -9.90 -21.76 -18.83
CA VAL A 196 -8.59 -21.65 -18.17
C VAL A 196 -7.58 -22.55 -18.86
N ALA A 197 -7.94 -23.81 -19.17
CA ALA A 197 -7.05 -24.73 -19.87
C ALA A 197 -6.67 -24.23 -21.27
N GLU A 198 -7.62 -23.69 -22.02
CA GLU A 198 -7.40 -23.05 -23.32
C GLU A 198 -6.49 -21.82 -23.21
N GLY A 199 -6.76 -20.94 -22.23
CA GLY A 199 -5.94 -19.76 -21.95
C GLY A 199 -4.49 -20.10 -21.60
N MET A 200 -4.28 -21.13 -20.79
CA MET A 200 -2.93 -21.62 -20.45
C MET A 200 -2.20 -22.16 -21.68
N GLN A 201 -2.88 -22.86 -22.58
CA GLN A 201 -2.28 -23.31 -23.86
C GLN A 201 -1.89 -22.12 -24.74
N ASN A 202 -2.76 -21.11 -24.82
CA ASN A 202 -2.47 -19.89 -25.57
C ASN A 202 -1.24 -19.14 -24.99
N VAL A 203 -1.16 -18.95 -23.68
CA VAL A 203 0.01 -18.36 -23.01
C VAL A 203 1.28 -19.13 -23.33
N LYS A 204 1.24 -20.45 -23.29
CA LYS A 204 2.39 -21.31 -23.63
C LYS A 204 2.82 -21.13 -25.09
N GLN A 205 1.88 -21.08 -26.03
CA GLN A 205 2.16 -20.86 -27.44
C GLN A 205 2.76 -19.47 -27.72
N LEU A 206 2.16 -18.41 -27.13
CA LEU A 206 2.67 -17.06 -27.23
C LEU A 206 4.08 -16.92 -26.64
N SER A 207 4.32 -17.50 -25.47
CA SER A 207 5.64 -17.50 -24.84
C SER A 207 6.70 -18.20 -25.72
N ALA A 208 6.34 -19.31 -26.36
CA ALA A 208 7.23 -20.01 -27.27
C ALA A 208 7.54 -19.18 -28.55
N GLN A 209 6.54 -18.47 -29.09
CA GLN A 209 6.72 -17.59 -30.24
C GLN A 209 7.64 -16.40 -29.90
N ILE A 210 7.43 -15.75 -28.74
CA ILE A 210 8.26 -14.63 -28.30
C ILE A 210 9.69 -15.07 -28.05
N SER A 211 9.91 -16.21 -27.43
CA SER A 211 11.26 -16.77 -27.15
C SER A 211 11.98 -17.25 -28.43
N GLY A 212 11.25 -17.61 -29.48
CA GLY A 212 11.79 -18.02 -30.76
C GLY A 212 12.15 -16.86 -31.71
N GLN A 213 11.69 -15.65 -31.44
CA GLN A 213 12.13 -14.43 -32.13
C GLN A 213 13.40 -13.95 -31.43
N GLY A 214 14.57 -14.31 -31.99
CA GLY A 214 15.86 -13.77 -31.54
C GLY A 214 15.88 -12.24 -31.61
N PRO A 215 16.89 -11.59 -31.00
CA PRO A 215 16.98 -10.13 -30.98
C PRO A 215 16.94 -9.57 -32.38
N ASP A 216 16.12 -8.54 -32.60
CA ASP A 216 15.93 -7.86 -33.86
C ASP A 216 17.31 -7.43 -34.42
N PRO A 217 17.72 -7.88 -35.64
CA PRO A 217 19.04 -7.57 -36.22
C PRO A 217 19.23 -6.09 -36.56
N LEU A 218 18.26 -5.22 -36.28
CA LEU A 218 18.33 -3.76 -36.51
C LEU A 218 18.86 -2.95 -35.34
N VAL A 219 19.24 -3.57 -34.21
CA VAL A 219 19.88 -2.91 -33.07
C VAL A 219 21.31 -3.39 -32.92
N GLN A 220 22.13 -3.01 -33.87
CA GLN A 220 23.61 -3.05 -33.80
C GLN A 220 24.18 -1.66 -34.06
#